data_4eb485a3af6b2dc68e80a0e2afa170d4
#
_entry.id   4eb485a3af6b2dc68e80a0e2afa170d4
#
_cell.length_a   1.000
_cell.length_b   1.000
_cell.length_c   1.000
_cell.angle_alpha   90.00
_cell.angle_beta   90.00
_cell.angle_gamma   90.00
#
_symmetry.space_group_name_H-M   'P 1'
#
loop_
_entity.id
_entity.type
_entity.pdbx_description
1 polymer ?
#
loop_
_entity_poly.entity_id
_entity_poly.type
_entity_poly.pdbx_seq_one_letter_code
_entity_poly.pdbx_strand_id
1 'polypeptide(L)'
;MADKITYITNLQYAQAYRVSASPRDWMRFMDTASRMYRYSFNDQLLIYGQNPNVTACATLDVWNKRFQRWVNKGSKGIALLDETGGTKRLKYIFDIANTHPGYNGEEPYIWQARQEHLGMLLAHLTETYSLPDASSLISVLEQIAEQVAEDYTDDALEGN
;
A
#
# COMPACT_ATOMS: atom_id res chain seq x y z
N MET A 1 3.70 -20.36 -17.56
CA MET A 1 2.78 -19.59 -16.68
C MET A 1 3.04 -19.90 -15.19
N ALA A 2 3.18 -21.15 -14.80
CA ALA A 2 3.54 -21.55 -13.42
C ALA A 2 4.85 -20.90 -12.92
N ASP A 3 5.87 -20.81 -13.76
CA ASP A 3 7.16 -20.19 -13.46
C ASP A 3 7.02 -18.69 -13.05
N LYS A 4 6.14 -17.95 -13.72
CA LYS A 4 5.94 -16.53 -13.44
C LYS A 4 5.17 -16.29 -12.13
N ILE A 5 4.23 -17.16 -11.78
CA ILE A 5 3.52 -17.10 -10.49
C ILE A 5 4.51 -17.40 -9.37
N THR A 6 5.34 -18.43 -9.53
CA THR A 6 6.40 -18.77 -8.58
C THR A 6 7.38 -17.62 -8.39
N TYR A 7 7.80 -16.97 -9.48
CA TYR A 7 8.66 -15.80 -9.40
C TYR A 7 8.04 -14.66 -8.60
N ILE A 8 6.75 -14.31 -8.85
CA ILE A 8 6.06 -13.24 -8.12
C ILE A 8 5.84 -13.61 -6.66
N THR A 9 5.54 -14.88 -6.36
CA THR A 9 5.44 -15.36 -4.97
C THR A 9 6.78 -15.23 -4.24
N ASN A 10 7.88 -15.65 -4.86
CA ASN A 10 9.21 -15.50 -4.27
C ASN A 10 9.63 -14.04 -4.09
N LEU A 11 9.24 -13.17 -5.04
CA LEU A 11 9.46 -11.73 -4.92
C LEU A 11 8.74 -11.16 -3.69
N GLN A 12 7.50 -11.57 -3.44
CA GLN A 12 6.73 -11.13 -2.27
C GLN A 12 7.45 -11.50 -0.96
N TYR A 13 7.87 -12.75 -0.80
CA TYR A 13 8.62 -13.18 0.39
C TYR A 13 9.96 -12.46 0.53
N ALA A 14 10.69 -12.27 -0.56
CA ALA A 14 11.95 -11.54 -0.55
C ALA A 14 11.75 -10.07 -0.13
N GLN A 15 10.67 -9.42 -0.58
CA GLN A 15 10.36 -8.06 -0.16
C GLN A 15 9.93 -8.00 1.31
N ALA A 16 9.11 -8.94 1.80
CA ALA A 16 8.74 -9.02 3.20
C ALA A 16 9.98 -9.10 4.10
N TYR A 17 10.91 -10.00 3.79
CA TYR A 17 12.18 -10.14 4.49
C TYR A 17 13.01 -8.85 4.44
N ARG A 18 13.12 -8.24 3.26
CA ARG A 18 13.91 -7.02 3.06
C ARG A 18 13.37 -5.84 3.88
N VAL A 19 12.06 -5.60 3.85
CA VAL A 19 11.47 -4.46 4.55
C VAL A 19 11.52 -4.62 6.07
N SER A 20 11.53 -5.87 6.58
CA SER A 20 11.69 -6.16 8.01
C SER A 20 13.13 -6.12 8.50
N ALA A 21 14.12 -6.08 7.59
CA ALA A 21 15.53 -6.18 7.95
C ALA A 21 16.07 -4.92 8.66
N SER A 22 15.48 -3.74 8.42
CA SER A 22 15.90 -2.50 9.07
C SER A 22 14.80 -1.45 9.13
N PRO A 23 14.81 -0.54 10.13
CA PRO A 23 13.88 0.60 10.18
C PRO A 23 13.94 1.47 8.92
N ARG A 24 15.11 1.61 8.31
CA ARG A 24 15.30 2.39 7.09
C ARG A 24 14.57 1.77 5.89
N ASP A 25 14.64 0.44 5.74
CA ASP A 25 13.97 -0.24 4.63
C ASP A 25 12.47 -0.26 4.85
N TRP A 26 12.03 -0.40 6.11
CA TRP A 26 10.64 -0.25 6.50
C TRP A 26 10.08 1.14 6.13
N MET A 27 10.77 2.22 6.48
CA MET A 27 10.34 3.58 6.15
C MET A 27 10.24 3.82 4.64
N ARG A 28 11.16 3.29 3.86
CA ARG A 28 11.12 3.38 2.39
C ARG A 28 9.91 2.63 1.80
N PHE A 29 9.60 1.48 2.36
CA PHE A 29 8.40 0.73 2.00
C PHE A 29 7.14 1.52 2.37
N MET A 30 7.07 2.07 3.59
CA MET A 30 5.93 2.85 4.07
C MET A 30 5.65 4.08 3.21
N ASP A 31 6.69 4.71 2.65
CA ASP A 31 6.51 5.81 1.69
C ASP A 31 5.74 5.39 0.43
N THR A 32 5.99 4.19 -0.08
CA THR A 32 5.21 3.63 -1.19
C THR A 32 3.84 3.14 -0.73
N ALA A 33 3.77 2.43 0.40
CA ALA A 33 2.55 1.86 0.95
C ALA A 33 1.49 2.94 1.27
N SER A 34 1.91 4.10 1.77
CA SER A 34 1.03 5.22 2.07
C SER A 34 0.27 5.73 0.83
N ARG A 35 0.91 5.73 -0.35
CA ARG A 35 0.26 6.05 -1.63
C ARG A 35 -0.66 4.92 -2.10
N MET A 36 -0.34 3.68 -1.73
CA MET A 36 -1.05 2.47 -2.14
C MET A 36 -1.96 1.90 -1.04
N TYR A 37 -2.45 2.74 -0.12
CA TYR A 37 -3.20 2.35 1.09
C TYR A 37 -4.45 1.49 0.83
N ARG A 38 -4.99 1.50 -0.39
CA ARG A 38 -6.15 0.67 -0.80
C ARG A 38 -5.78 -0.75 -1.19
N TYR A 39 -4.50 -1.04 -1.35
CA TYR A 39 -4.00 -2.37 -1.65
C TYR A 39 -3.70 -3.13 -0.37
N SER A 40 -3.85 -4.44 -0.40
CA SER A 40 -3.45 -5.30 0.72
C SER A 40 -1.94 -5.17 0.99
N PHE A 41 -1.50 -5.49 2.21
CA PHE A 41 -0.08 -5.47 2.55
C PHE A 41 0.77 -6.30 1.57
N ASN A 42 0.29 -7.47 1.19
CA ASN A 42 0.96 -8.34 0.23
C ASN A 42 1.06 -7.72 -1.17
N ASP A 43 0.00 -7.05 -1.63
CA ASP A 43 0.03 -6.31 -2.89
C ASP A 43 0.98 -5.12 -2.81
N GLN A 44 1.01 -4.40 -1.68
CA GLN A 44 1.93 -3.27 -1.47
C GLN A 44 3.40 -3.71 -1.51
N LEU A 45 3.74 -4.87 -0.94
CA LEU A 45 5.08 -5.47 -1.06
C LEU A 45 5.45 -5.76 -2.51
N LEU A 46 4.52 -6.32 -3.28
CA LEU A 46 4.73 -6.60 -4.71
C LEU A 46 4.86 -5.33 -5.55
N ILE A 47 4.06 -4.31 -5.25
CA ILE A 47 4.16 -3.00 -5.90
C ILE A 47 5.52 -2.37 -5.61
N TYR A 48 5.89 -2.29 -4.34
CA TYR A 48 7.17 -1.75 -3.90
C TYR A 48 8.37 -2.46 -4.55
N GLY A 49 8.35 -3.79 -4.58
CA GLY A 49 9.42 -4.59 -5.16
C GLY A 49 9.59 -4.44 -6.67
N GLN A 50 8.53 -4.06 -7.39
CA GLN A 50 8.55 -3.88 -8.84
C GLN A 50 8.71 -2.41 -9.26
N ASN A 51 8.11 -1.48 -8.52
CA ASN A 51 8.26 -0.04 -8.74
C ASN A 51 7.95 0.75 -7.46
N PRO A 52 8.95 1.15 -6.68
CA PRO A 52 8.75 1.90 -5.44
C PRO A 52 8.24 3.34 -5.66
N ASN A 53 8.35 3.88 -6.88
CA ASN A 53 8.03 5.27 -7.19
C ASN A 53 6.61 5.46 -7.77
N VAL A 54 5.75 4.47 -7.65
CA VAL A 54 4.36 4.59 -8.13
C VAL A 54 3.61 5.71 -7.43
N THR A 55 2.72 6.35 -8.17
CA THR A 55 1.89 7.45 -7.66
C THR A 55 0.45 7.02 -7.45
N ALA A 56 -0.16 6.39 -8.45
CA ALA A 56 -1.51 5.87 -8.38
C ALA A 56 -1.65 4.68 -9.34
N CYS A 57 -2.02 3.53 -8.81
CA CYS A 57 -2.12 2.31 -9.59
C CYS A 57 -3.57 1.84 -9.73
N ALA A 58 -3.90 1.36 -10.93
CA ALA A 58 -5.17 0.70 -11.18
C ALA A 58 -5.04 -0.34 -12.32
N THR A 59 -6.05 -1.21 -12.44
CA THR A 59 -6.15 -2.14 -13.57
C THR A 59 -6.45 -1.40 -14.86
N LEU A 60 -6.17 -2.04 -15.99
CA LEU A 60 -6.50 -1.51 -17.33
C LEU A 60 -7.97 -1.10 -17.45
N ASP A 61 -8.87 -1.94 -16.91
CA ASP A 61 -10.31 -1.68 -16.94
C ASP A 61 -10.70 -0.42 -16.17
N VAL A 62 -10.09 -0.19 -15.00
CA VAL A 62 -10.35 1.00 -14.19
C VAL A 62 -9.83 2.24 -14.90
N TRP A 63 -8.62 2.19 -15.46
CA TRP A 63 -8.08 3.30 -16.25
C TRP A 63 -8.98 3.65 -17.43
N ASN A 64 -9.38 2.65 -18.22
CA ASN A 64 -10.17 2.90 -19.43
C ASN A 64 -11.60 3.32 -19.11
N LYS A 65 -12.31 2.60 -18.22
CA LYS A 65 -13.75 2.77 -18.02
C LYS A 65 -14.09 3.93 -17.07
N ARG A 66 -13.28 4.09 -16.00
CA ARG A 66 -13.57 5.11 -14.97
C ARG A 66 -12.89 6.43 -15.24
N PHE A 67 -11.63 6.43 -15.69
CA PHE A 67 -10.84 7.63 -15.86
C PHE A 67 -10.66 8.03 -17.33
N GLN A 68 -11.13 7.22 -18.27
CA GLN A 68 -10.94 7.41 -19.72
C GLN A 68 -9.46 7.71 -20.08
N ARG A 69 -8.57 6.96 -19.44
CA ARG A 69 -7.13 7.00 -19.66
C ARG A 69 -6.67 5.69 -20.28
N TRP A 70 -5.68 5.77 -21.15
CA TRP A 70 -5.18 4.62 -21.90
C TRP A 70 -3.74 4.32 -21.49
N VAL A 71 -3.46 3.05 -21.26
CA VAL A 71 -2.09 2.62 -20.96
C VAL A 71 -1.21 2.78 -22.19
N ASN A 72 -0.05 3.40 -22.03
CA ASN A 72 0.90 3.65 -23.09
C ASN A 72 1.42 2.34 -23.67
N LYS A 73 1.55 2.25 -24.97
CA LYS A 73 2.10 1.07 -25.66
C LYS A 73 3.50 0.77 -25.17
N GLY A 74 3.74 -0.48 -24.77
CA GLY A 74 5.03 -0.92 -24.24
C GLY A 74 5.21 -0.74 -22.72
N SER A 75 4.26 -0.14 -22.03
CA SER A 75 4.30 -0.07 -20.55
C SER A 75 4.30 -1.47 -19.91
N LYS A 76 5.12 -1.63 -18.89
CA LYS A 76 5.15 -2.86 -18.10
C LYS A 76 4.17 -2.73 -16.94
N GLY A 77 3.20 -3.64 -16.90
CA GLY A 77 2.29 -3.75 -15.74
C GLY A 77 2.99 -4.35 -14.53
N ILE A 78 2.62 -3.87 -13.35
CA ILE A 78 3.00 -4.45 -12.08
C ILE A 78 2.16 -5.71 -11.87
N ALA A 79 2.80 -6.86 -11.66
CA ALA A 79 2.14 -8.13 -11.46
C ALA A 79 1.79 -8.32 -9.99
N LEU A 80 0.52 -8.61 -9.71
CA LEU A 80 0.01 -8.95 -8.39
C LEU A 80 -0.53 -10.39 -8.42
N LEU A 81 -0.62 -11.01 -7.25
CA LEU A 81 -1.26 -12.31 -7.09
C LEU A 81 -2.76 -12.12 -6.87
N ASP A 82 -3.55 -12.84 -7.65
CA ASP A 82 -4.99 -12.96 -7.45
C ASP A 82 -5.31 -14.40 -7.04
N GLU A 83 -5.81 -14.55 -5.83
CA GLU A 83 -6.18 -15.84 -5.23
C GLU A 83 -7.71 -16.05 -5.19
N THR A 84 -8.46 -15.16 -5.83
CA THR A 84 -9.91 -15.29 -5.93
C THR A 84 -10.30 -16.55 -6.70
N GLY A 85 -11.12 -17.41 -6.08
CA GLY A 85 -11.58 -18.65 -6.71
C GLY A 85 -10.70 -19.87 -6.53
N GLY A 86 -9.78 -19.84 -5.55
CA GLY A 86 -8.96 -21.02 -5.17
C GLY A 86 -7.82 -21.39 -6.11
N THR A 87 -7.61 -20.61 -7.17
CA THR A 87 -6.48 -20.78 -8.11
C THR A 87 -5.69 -19.50 -8.19
N LYS A 88 -4.38 -19.59 -7.92
CA LYS A 88 -3.47 -18.44 -8.05
C LYS A 88 -3.37 -18.00 -9.50
N ARG A 89 -3.62 -16.72 -9.75
CA ARG A 89 -3.50 -16.08 -11.06
C ARG A 89 -2.70 -14.80 -10.93
N LEU A 90 -2.24 -14.24 -12.04
CA LEU A 90 -1.64 -12.93 -12.08
C LEU A 90 -2.67 -11.91 -12.54
N LYS A 91 -2.83 -10.82 -11.78
CA LYS A 91 -3.49 -9.60 -12.24
C LYS A 91 -2.42 -8.52 -12.46
N TYR A 92 -2.69 -7.61 -13.39
CA TYR A 92 -1.77 -6.52 -13.72
C TYR A 92 -2.42 -5.17 -13.42
N ILE A 93 -1.63 -4.32 -12.78
CA ILE A 93 -1.97 -2.93 -12.56
C ILE A 93 -0.93 -2.03 -13.24
N PHE A 94 -1.31 -0.80 -13.53
CA PHE A 94 -0.47 0.19 -14.19
C PHE A 94 -0.49 1.48 -13.39
N ASP A 95 0.67 2.11 -13.24
CA ASP A 95 0.76 3.43 -12.64
C ASP A 95 0.22 4.51 -13.58
N ILE A 96 -0.32 5.59 -13.03
CA ILE A 96 -0.81 6.75 -13.79
C ILE A 96 0.26 7.30 -14.73
N ALA A 97 1.53 7.29 -14.33
CA ALA A 97 2.66 7.70 -15.17
C ALA A 97 2.81 6.87 -16.46
N ASN A 98 2.23 5.68 -16.48
CA ASN A 98 2.18 4.80 -17.65
C ASN A 98 0.92 4.97 -18.49
N THR A 99 0.12 6.01 -18.25
CA THR A 99 -1.13 6.27 -18.95
C THR A 99 -1.15 7.68 -19.55
N HIS A 100 -2.02 7.87 -20.53
CA HIS A 100 -2.36 9.18 -21.07
C HIS A 100 -3.88 9.36 -21.09
N PRO A 101 -4.39 10.60 -20.92
CA PRO A 101 -5.82 10.86 -20.99
C PRO A 101 -6.32 10.68 -22.42
N GLY A 102 -7.52 10.11 -22.57
CA GLY A 102 -8.32 10.20 -23.77
C GLY A 102 -8.99 11.58 -23.90
N TYR A 103 -9.89 11.74 -24.87
CA TYR A 103 -10.57 13.02 -25.13
C TYR A 103 -11.32 13.58 -23.89
N ASN A 104 -11.95 12.71 -23.10
CA ASN A 104 -12.62 13.06 -21.84
C ASN A 104 -11.88 12.47 -20.63
N GLY A 105 -10.55 12.30 -20.76
CA GLY A 105 -9.76 11.70 -19.70
C GLY A 105 -9.68 12.59 -18.46
N GLU A 106 -9.95 12.00 -17.30
CA GLU A 106 -9.91 12.68 -16.00
C GLU A 106 -8.61 12.35 -15.25
N GLU A 107 -8.13 13.33 -14.49
CA GLU A 107 -7.08 13.08 -13.51
C GLU A 107 -7.72 12.48 -12.24
N PRO A 108 -7.21 11.34 -11.77
CA PRO A 108 -7.69 10.77 -10.51
C PRO A 108 -7.34 11.69 -9.35
N TYR A 109 -8.29 11.89 -8.46
CA TYR A 109 -8.01 12.56 -7.19
C TYR A 109 -7.09 11.68 -6.35
N ILE A 110 -5.88 12.18 -6.09
CA ILE A 110 -4.92 11.54 -5.19
C ILE A 110 -5.02 12.23 -3.84
N TRP A 111 -5.57 11.51 -2.86
CA TRP A 111 -5.69 12.04 -1.52
C TRP A 111 -4.30 12.21 -0.89
N GLN A 112 -4.12 13.33 -0.24
CA GLN A 112 -2.92 13.62 0.55
C GLN A 112 -3.35 14.22 1.90
N ALA A 113 -2.69 13.80 2.98
CA ALA A 113 -2.85 14.44 4.27
C ALA A 113 -2.35 15.89 4.21
N ARG A 114 -3.17 16.84 4.68
CA ARG A 114 -2.87 18.26 4.73
C ARG A 114 -2.99 18.74 6.16
N GLN A 115 -2.41 19.90 6.43
CA GLN A 115 -2.47 20.52 7.75
C GLN A 115 -3.92 20.70 8.26
N GLU A 116 -4.85 21.03 7.37
CA GLU A 116 -6.29 21.18 7.67
C GLU A 116 -6.95 19.88 8.18
N HIS A 117 -6.39 18.70 7.85
CA HIS A 117 -6.91 17.41 8.28
C HIS A 117 -6.38 16.99 9.66
N LEU A 118 -5.34 17.68 10.17
CA LEU A 118 -4.63 17.24 11.37
C LEU A 118 -5.51 17.14 12.61
N GLY A 119 -6.35 18.14 12.86
CA GLY A 119 -7.27 18.14 14.00
C GLY A 119 -8.24 16.98 13.99
N MET A 120 -8.81 16.67 12.82
CA MET A 120 -9.73 15.55 12.65
C MET A 120 -9.01 14.20 12.80
N LEU A 121 -7.80 14.09 12.26
CA LEU A 121 -6.98 12.88 12.40
C LEU A 121 -6.61 12.62 13.85
N LEU A 122 -6.17 13.64 14.59
CA LEU A 122 -5.85 13.54 16.00
C LEU A 122 -7.07 13.09 16.82
N ALA A 123 -8.23 13.75 16.65
CA ALA A 123 -9.44 13.39 17.35
C ALA A 123 -9.86 11.93 17.08
N HIS A 124 -9.81 11.52 15.80
CA HIS A 124 -10.18 10.17 15.43
C HIS A 124 -9.21 9.10 15.99
N LEU A 125 -7.90 9.36 15.96
CA LEU A 125 -6.91 8.42 16.50
C LEU A 125 -7.00 8.32 18.02
N THR A 126 -7.12 9.43 18.74
CA THR A 126 -7.27 9.42 20.21
C THR A 126 -8.54 8.70 20.65
N GLU A 127 -9.65 8.89 19.95
CA GLU A 127 -10.90 8.16 20.19
C GLU A 127 -10.75 6.66 19.91
N THR A 128 -10.21 6.31 18.74
CA THR A 128 -10.09 4.91 18.29
C THR A 128 -9.22 4.07 19.22
N TYR A 129 -8.11 4.63 19.70
CA TYR A 129 -7.16 3.94 20.57
C TYR A 129 -7.32 4.28 22.06
N SER A 130 -8.38 5.03 22.42
CA SER A 130 -8.67 5.44 23.80
C SER A 130 -7.47 6.11 24.48
N LEU A 131 -6.74 6.95 23.75
CA LEU A 131 -5.53 7.60 24.23
C LEU A 131 -5.86 8.83 25.08
N PRO A 132 -5.03 9.17 26.09
CA PRO A 132 -5.13 10.46 26.75
C PRO A 132 -4.83 11.58 25.76
N ASP A 133 -5.30 12.80 26.08
CA ASP A 133 -5.10 13.99 25.26
C ASP A 133 -3.66 14.13 24.78
N ALA A 134 -3.47 14.06 23.48
CA ALA A 134 -2.16 14.17 22.86
C ALA A 134 -2.07 15.47 22.06
N SER A 135 -1.02 16.24 22.33
CA SER A 135 -0.82 17.57 21.76
C SER A 135 -0.28 17.57 20.32
N SER A 136 0.16 16.44 19.81
CA SER A 136 0.75 16.32 18.48
C SER A 136 0.52 14.95 17.86
N LEU A 137 0.52 14.87 16.52
CA LEU A 137 0.40 13.61 15.79
C LEU A 137 1.54 12.63 16.12
N ILE A 138 2.75 13.12 16.36
CA ILE A 138 3.90 12.29 16.72
C ILE A 138 3.63 11.62 18.06
N SER A 139 3.19 12.37 19.07
CA SER A 139 2.88 11.81 20.40
C SER A 139 1.76 10.78 20.35
N VAL A 140 0.72 11.00 19.53
CA VAL A 140 -0.35 10.01 19.31
C VAL A 140 0.20 8.73 18.68
N LEU A 141 1.02 8.86 17.64
CA LEU A 141 1.59 7.70 16.95
C LEU A 141 2.57 6.91 17.83
N GLU A 142 3.35 7.59 18.68
CA GLU A 142 4.22 6.95 19.67
C GLU A 142 3.41 6.11 20.67
N GLN A 143 2.35 6.67 21.25
CA GLN A 143 1.47 5.96 22.17
C GLN A 143 0.76 4.76 21.51
N ILE A 144 0.30 4.91 20.27
CA ILE A 144 -0.27 3.80 19.51
C ILE A 144 0.77 2.70 19.29
N ALA A 145 2.00 3.07 18.93
CA ALA A 145 3.06 2.10 18.69
C ALA A 145 3.44 1.33 19.98
N GLU A 146 3.49 2.00 21.12
CA GLU A 146 3.71 1.38 22.42
C GLU A 146 2.59 0.40 22.78
N GLN A 147 1.32 0.83 22.68
CA GLN A 147 0.15 -0.03 22.93
C GLN A 147 0.15 -1.28 22.05
N VAL A 148 0.35 -1.12 20.73
CA VAL A 148 0.39 -2.26 19.80
C VAL A 148 1.58 -3.20 20.11
N ALA A 149 2.72 -2.66 20.53
CA ALA A 149 3.88 -3.47 20.89
C ALA A 149 3.63 -4.27 22.18
N GLU A 150 2.96 -3.70 23.16
CA GLU A 150 2.55 -4.38 24.40
C GLU A 150 1.56 -5.51 24.10
N ASP A 151 0.48 -5.23 23.37
CA ASP A 151 -0.53 -6.22 22.95
C ASP A 151 0.12 -7.41 22.22
N TYR A 152 1.04 -7.13 21.28
CA TYR A 152 1.74 -8.16 20.52
C TYR A 152 2.66 -9.02 21.41
N THR A 153 3.28 -8.43 22.42
CA THR A 153 4.18 -9.12 23.35
C THR A 153 3.38 -10.05 24.27
N ASP A 154 2.24 -9.60 24.75
CA ASP A 154 1.35 -10.38 25.62
C ASP A 154 0.76 -11.59 24.86
N ASP A 155 0.26 -11.39 23.63
CA ASP A 155 -0.21 -12.47 22.77
C ASP A 155 0.87 -13.52 22.50
N ALA A 156 2.12 -13.10 22.30
CA ALA A 156 3.25 -14.00 22.08
C ALA A 156 3.65 -14.81 23.32
N LEU A 157 3.43 -14.27 24.52
CA LEU A 157 3.70 -14.95 25.80
C LEU A 157 2.58 -15.92 26.19
N GLU A 158 1.32 -15.62 25.84
CA GLU A 158 0.17 -16.48 26.14
C GLU A 158 0.04 -17.66 25.17
N GLY A 159 0.66 -17.60 23.99
CA GLY A 159 0.63 -18.63 22.94
C GLY A 159 1.66 -19.76 23.07
N ASN A 160 2.42 -19.87 24.18
CA ASN A 160 3.40 -20.94 24.45
C ASN A 160 2.87 -21.98 25.45
#